data_f3bc1141714259298f424f0a1afe4855
#
_entry.id   f3bc1141714259298f424f0a1afe4855
#
_cell.length_a   1.000
_cell.length_b   1.000
_cell.length_c   1.000
_cell.angle_alpha   90.00
_cell.angle_beta   90.00
_cell.angle_gamma   90.00
#
_symmetry.space_group_name_H-M   'P 1'
#
loop_
_entity.id
_entity.type
_entity.pdbx_description
1 polymer ?
#
loop_
_entity_poly.entity_id
_entity_poly.type
_entity_poly.pdbx_seq_one_letter_code
_entity_poly.pdbx_strand_id
1 'polypeptide(L)' 'MLYDNVKKLCDKKGISIGKMEKDLQLSNGSICKWNENEPGIRKVQKVAEYLGVSIEELLEENEV' A
#
# COMPACT_ATOMS: atom_id res chain seq x y z
N MET A 1 2.00 -10.60 1.02
CA MET A 1 3.11 -9.68 0.97
C MET A 1 2.59 -8.26 0.94
N LEU A 2 3.45 -7.29 1.06
CA LEU A 2 3.01 -5.91 1.26
C LEU A 2 2.16 -5.38 0.10
N TYR A 3 2.62 -5.57 -1.13
CA TYR A 3 1.83 -5.10 -2.27
C TYR A 3 0.46 -5.76 -2.30
N ASP A 4 0.41 -7.05 -2.03
CA ASP A 4 -0.85 -7.77 -2.04
C ASP A 4 -1.83 -7.21 -1.03
N ASN A 5 -1.34 -6.86 0.16
CA ASN A 5 -2.18 -6.28 1.19
C ASN A 5 -2.70 -4.90 0.77
N VAL A 6 -1.81 -4.08 0.18
CA VAL A 6 -2.20 -2.77 -0.29
C VAL A 6 -3.25 -2.90 -1.39
N LYS A 7 -3.01 -3.80 -2.34
CA LYS A 7 -3.94 -4.00 -3.45
C LYS A 7 -5.32 -4.42 -2.94
N LYS A 8 -5.33 -5.35 -2.00
CA LYS A 8 -6.59 -5.83 -1.42
C LYS A 8 -7.36 -4.70 -0.76
N LEU A 9 -6.67 -3.86 0.01
CA LEU A 9 -7.33 -2.74 0.68
C LEU A 9 -7.82 -1.70 -0.32
N CYS A 10 -7.04 -1.44 -1.37
CA CYS A 10 -7.46 -0.51 -2.40
C CYS A 10 -8.72 -1.01 -3.12
N ASP A 11 -8.73 -2.28 -3.46
CA ASP A 11 -9.90 -2.87 -4.13
C ASP A 11 -11.13 -2.77 -3.22
N LYS A 12 -10.94 -3.04 -1.93
CA LYS A 12 -12.03 -2.99 -0.97
C LYS A 12 -12.62 -1.60 -0.85
N LYS A 13 -11.78 -0.58 -0.97
CA LYS A 13 -12.21 0.80 -0.82
C LYS A 13 -12.54 1.47 -2.16
N GLY A 14 -12.39 0.76 -3.27
CA GLY A 14 -12.65 1.33 -4.57
C GLY A 14 -11.66 2.37 -5.01
N ILE A 15 -10.42 2.25 -4.55
CA ILE A 15 -9.35 3.19 -4.88
C ILE A 15 -8.36 2.50 -5.79
N SER A 16 -7.94 3.18 -6.87
CA SER A 16 -6.92 2.61 -7.74
C SER A 16 -5.53 2.91 -7.15
N ILE A 17 -4.62 1.97 -7.34
CA ILE A 17 -3.25 2.14 -6.86
C ILE A 17 -2.59 3.32 -7.56
N GLY A 18 -2.83 3.46 -8.87
CA GLY A 18 -2.27 4.57 -9.62
C GLY A 18 -2.70 5.92 -9.10
N LYS A 19 -3.98 6.06 -8.73
CA LYS A 19 -4.45 7.32 -8.17
C LYS A 19 -3.81 7.58 -6.80
N MET A 20 -3.67 6.56 -5.98
CA MET A 20 -3.03 6.71 -4.69
C MET A 20 -1.56 7.14 -4.84
N GLU A 21 -0.85 6.52 -5.78
CA GLU A 21 0.53 6.89 -6.05
C GLU A 21 0.63 8.37 -6.43
N LYS A 22 -0.28 8.80 -7.28
CA LYS A 22 -0.31 10.19 -7.72
C LYS A 22 -0.60 11.13 -6.55
N ASP A 23 -1.61 10.80 -5.76
CA ASP A 23 -2.01 11.64 -4.63
C ASP A 23 -0.91 11.74 -3.58
N LEU A 24 -0.15 10.67 -3.39
CA LEU A 24 0.94 10.63 -2.42
C LEU A 24 2.28 11.05 -3.01
N GLN A 25 2.29 11.42 -4.29
CA GLN A 25 3.49 11.85 -4.98
C GLN A 25 4.55 10.75 -5.04
N LEU A 26 4.10 9.51 -5.18
CA LEU A 26 4.98 8.38 -5.37
C LEU A 26 5.19 8.16 -6.86
N SER A 27 6.31 7.52 -7.20
CA SER A 27 6.58 7.21 -8.59
C SER A 27 5.54 6.23 -9.13
N ASN A 28 5.16 6.42 -10.39
CA ASN A 28 4.21 5.53 -11.03
C ASN A 28 4.78 4.11 -11.07
N GLY A 29 4.01 3.17 -10.52
CA GLY A 29 4.41 1.78 -10.48
C GLY A 29 5.30 1.40 -9.31
N SER A 30 5.63 2.36 -8.43
CA SER A 30 6.52 2.05 -7.30
C SER A 30 5.89 1.06 -6.33
N ILE A 31 4.58 1.18 -6.10
CA ILE A 31 3.91 0.29 -5.15
C ILE A 31 3.89 -1.14 -5.68
N CYS A 32 3.79 -1.31 -6.99
CA CYS A 32 3.77 -2.66 -7.58
C CYS A 32 5.02 -3.46 -7.26
N LYS A 33 6.11 -2.79 -6.92
CA LYS A 33 7.38 -3.46 -6.64
C LYS A 33 7.57 -3.74 -5.16
N TRP A 34 6.58 -3.41 -4.32
CA TRP A 34 6.74 -3.55 -2.89
C TRP A 34 6.84 -4.99 -2.39
N ASN A 35 6.40 -5.97 -3.17
CA ASN A 35 6.63 -7.37 -2.81
C ASN A 35 8.09 -7.76 -2.96
N GLU A 36 8.80 -7.09 -3.86
CA GLU A 36 10.20 -7.39 -4.13
C GLU A 36 11.13 -6.45 -3.38
N ASN A 37 10.76 -5.18 -3.28
CA ASN A 37 11.57 -4.16 -2.62
C ASN A 37 10.73 -3.48 -1.55
N GLU A 38 11.06 -3.71 -0.29
CA GLU A 38 10.32 -3.10 0.80
C GLU A 38 10.54 -1.60 0.84
N PRO A 39 9.46 -0.82 0.94
CA PRO A 39 9.58 0.63 1.06
C PRO A 39 10.02 1.03 2.46
N GLY A 40 10.51 2.25 2.59
CA GLY A 40 10.80 2.80 3.90
C GLY A 40 9.52 2.98 4.71
N ILE A 41 9.69 3.05 6.03
CA ILE A 41 8.54 3.14 6.94
C ILE A 41 7.68 4.37 6.65
N ARG A 42 8.28 5.46 6.21
CA ARG A 42 7.51 6.68 5.93
C ARG A 42 6.54 6.50 4.78
N LYS A 43 6.95 5.76 3.76
CA LYS A 43 6.05 5.49 2.63
C LYS A 43 4.91 4.58 3.07
N VAL A 44 5.22 3.60 3.91
CA VAL A 44 4.19 2.73 4.46
C VAL A 44 3.20 3.53 5.28
N GLN A 45 3.69 4.46 6.09
CA GLN A 45 2.83 5.32 6.89
C GLN A 45 1.90 6.16 6.03
N LYS A 46 2.42 6.72 4.95
CA LYS A 46 1.61 7.53 4.04
C LYS A 46 0.47 6.72 3.45
N VAL A 47 0.77 5.51 3.02
CA VAL A 47 -0.24 4.63 2.43
C VAL A 47 -1.27 4.23 3.49
N ALA A 48 -0.81 3.90 4.69
CA ALA A 48 -1.72 3.52 5.77
C ALA A 48 -2.68 4.66 6.09
N GLU A 49 -2.16 5.87 6.20
CA GLU A 49 -3.00 7.03 6.48
C GLU A 49 -3.98 7.30 5.34
N TYR A 50 -3.51 7.17 4.12
CA TYR A 50 -4.37 7.39 2.95
C TYR A 50 -5.53 6.42 2.95
N LEU A 51 -5.26 5.17 3.29
CA LEU A 51 -6.27 4.12 3.30
C LEU A 51 -7.07 4.06 4.59
N GLY A 52 -6.65 4.81 5.62
CA GLY A 52 -7.35 4.81 6.89
C GLY A 52 -7.19 3.52 7.68
N VAL A 53 -6.03 2.89 7.56
CA VAL A 53 -5.74 1.65 8.27
C VAL A 53 -4.44 1.81 9.04
N SER A 54 -4.16 0.85 9.93
CA SER A 54 -2.91 0.88 10.69
C SER A 54 -1.80 0.28 9.84
N ILE A 55 -0.55 0.61 10.21
CA ILE A 55 0.61 0.04 9.54
C ILE A 55 0.61 -1.47 9.72
N GLU A 56 0.20 -1.93 10.90
CA GLU A 56 0.12 -3.36 11.17
C GLU A 56 -0.78 -4.09 10.19
N GLU A 57 -1.89 -3.47 9.80
CA GLU A 57 -2.79 -4.08 8.84
C GLU A 57 -2.13 -4.25 7.48
N LEU A 58 -1.29 -3.30 7.10
CA LEU A 58 -0.57 -3.41 5.83
C LEU A 58 0.49 -4.49 5.87
N LEU A 59 1.13 -4.66 7.02
CA LEU A 59 2.21 -5.62 7.17
C LEU A 59 1.74 -7.02 7.53
N GLU A 60 0.47 -7.17 7.83
CA GLU A 60 -0.08 -8.44 8.28
C GLU A 60 0.01 -9.49 7.19
N GLU A 61 0.57 -10.64 7.55
CA GLU A 61 0.62 -11.79 6.66
C GLU A 61 -0.59 -12.64 6.98
N ASN A 62 -1.61 -12.48 6.20
CA ASN A 62 -2.85 -13.19 6.44
C ASN A 62 -2.74 -14.61 5.95
N GLU A 63 -2.40 -15.45 6.85
CA GLU A 63 -2.34 -16.87 6.58
C GLU A 63 -3.61 -17.50 7.09
N VAL A 64 -4.44 -17.90 6.24
CA VAL A 64 -5.65 -18.59 6.67
C VAL A 64 -5.61 -20.01 6.26
#